data_6e338f3cdc20f129efcadae374dac6cd
#
_entry.id   6e338f3cdc20f129efcadae374dac6cd
#
_cell.length_a   1.000
_cell.length_b   1.000
_cell.length_c   1.000
_cell.angle_alpha   90.00
_cell.angle_beta   90.00
_cell.angle_gamma   90.00
#
_symmetry.space_group_name_H-M   'P 1'
#
loop_
_entity.id
_entity.type
_entity.pdbx_description
1 polymer ?
#
loop_
_entity_poly.entity_id
_entity_poly.type
_entity_poly.pdbx_seq_one_letter_code
_entity_poly.pdbx_strand_id
1 'polypeptide(L)'
;MKNLITLAAVLTIAFNVSAQKTQDLFNGKNLNGWKALNGFAKFEVEDNAIVGISTKGSPSTYLSTKKEYTNFILEYEIKIDETLNSGVQIRSHHDPSKGDNSVYGPQVEAETSPRGWNGGIFDQSRYNWRYTIEYNPEVKTAWKNGAWNRVKVIASGNRIATWINDVNIANLIEENVETGFIALQVHAAGGAKIGKKSRWRNIKLTEISDNYNFETTAPVISYLKNELTQEEKNNGWKMLWDGKTTNGWRGAKQDKFPNKGWSMNDGILSVHASGGGESEHGGDIVTTKPYKNFILELDFQFAEGANSGIKYFVDTNLNKGKGSAIGCEYQILDDKKHPDAKKGVDGNRTLSSLYDLIRGDAQEYIPSLYTKKYVNKTGWNRARIVVDGNKVQHFLNGCKTVEYIRGTQQWRALVKYSKYKNWPNFGEAKEGLILLQDHGDEVHFKNIKIKELN
;
A
#
# COMPACT_ATOMS: atom_id res chain seq x y z
N MET A 1 -13.19 26.01 71.06
CA MET A 1 -13.63 25.39 69.79
C MET A 1 -13.25 26.34 68.66
N LYS A 2 -12.20 26.06 67.92
CA LYS A 2 -11.72 26.88 66.79
C LYS A 2 -12.18 26.19 65.53
N ASN A 3 -13.08 26.82 64.77
CA ASN A 3 -13.51 26.30 63.46
C ASN A 3 -12.45 26.61 62.40
N LEU A 4 -11.83 25.58 61.81
CA LEU A 4 -11.01 25.66 60.63
C LEU A 4 -11.94 25.64 59.41
N ILE A 5 -12.00 26.74 58.63
CA ILE A 5 -12.65 26.79 57.32
C ILE A 5 -11.59 26.39 56.28
N THR A 6 -11.74 25.22 55.70
CA THR A 6 -10.89 24.75 54.58
C THR A 6 -11.43 25.34 53.27
N LEU A 7 -10.69 26.28 52.69
CA LEU A 7 -11.01 26.86 51.38
C LEU A 7 -10.54 25.90 50.27
N ALA A 8 -11.46 25.25 49.61
CA ALA A 8 -11.14 24.41 48.42
C ALA A 8 -11.01 25.33 47.20
N ALA A 9 -9.79 25.48 46.70
CA ALA A 9 -9.52 26.17 45.44
C ALA A 9 -9.93 25.26 44.28
N VAL A 10 -10.98 25.57 43.56
CA VAL A 10 -11.37 24.93 42.31
C VAL A 10 -10.49 25.49 41.19
N LEU A 11 -9.55 24.69 40.73
CA LEU A 11 -8.71 25.03 39.59
C LEU A 11 -9.54 24.80 38.30
N THR A 12 -10.11 25.83 37.74
CA THR A 12 -10.75 25.81 36.42
C THR A 12 -9.66 25.78 35.34
N ILE A 13 -9.39 24.61 34.78
CA ILE A 13 -8.58 24.48 33.57
C ILE A 13 -9.41 24.94 32.40
N ALA A 14 -9.18 26.17 31.93
CA ALA A 14 -9.77 26.68 30.71
C ALA A 14 -9.07 25.99 29.52
N PHE A 15 -9.73 25.02 28.91
CA PHE A 15 -9.36 24.54 27.61
C PHE A 15 -9.59 25.64 26.58
N ASN A 16 -8.53 26.27 26.10
CA ASN A 16 -8.58 27.11 24.92
C ASN A 16 -8.90 26.25 23.70
N VAL A 17 -10.19 26.03 23.44
CA VAL A 17 -10.65 25.52 22.15
C VAL A 17 -10.50 26.68 21.17
N SER A 18 -9.34 26.74 20.49
CA SER A 18 -9.19 27.62 19.33
C SER A 18 -10.26 27.24 18.31
N ALA A 19 -11.16 28.15 17.99
CA ALA A 19 -12.19 27.91 16.99
C ALA A 19 -11.53 27.53 15.67
N GLN A 20 -11.81 26.34 15.19
CA GLN A 20 -11.29 25.82 13.89
C GLN A 20 -11.81 26.75 12.79
N LYS A 21 -10.88 27.39 12.07
CA LYS A 21 -11.22 28.32 11.00
C LYS A 21 -11.41 27.57 9.68
N THR A 22 -12.65 27.41 9.28
CA THR A 22 -12.99 26.91 7.94
C THR A 22 -12.85 28.05 6.91
N GLN A 23 -12.26 27.76 5.78
CA GLN A 23 -12.10 28.67 4.64
C GLN A 23 -12.56 27.99 3.34
N ASP A 24 -13.19 28.78 2.46
CA ASP A 24 -13.46 28.34 1.09
C ASP A 24 -12.16 28.49 0.27
N LEU A 25 -11.65 27.40 -0.29
CA LEU A 25 -10.49 27.43 -1.20
C LEU A 25 -10.87 27.90 -2.61
N PHE A 26 -12.16 27.85 -2.93
CA PHE A 26 -12.71 28.31 -4.20
C PHE A 26 -13.95 29.19 -3.97
N ASN A 27 -13.96 30.36 -4.57
CA ASN A 27 -15.01 31.37 -4.38
C ASN A 27 -16.20 31.23 -5.34
N GLY A 28 -16.22 30.19 -6.18
CA GLY A 28 -17.25 29.95 -7.18
C GLY A 28 -17.14 30.82 -8.45
N LYS A 29 -16.20 31.78 -8.54
CA LYS A 29 -16.18 32.80 -9.59
C LYS A 29 -14.89 32.85 -10.42
N ASN A 30 -13.74 32.63 -9.79
CA ASN A 30 -12.44 32.72 -10.46
C ASN A 30 -11.39 31.83 -9.78
N LEU A 31 -10.24 31.69 -10.42
CA LEU A 31 -9.13 30.86 -9.95
C LEU A 31 -8.11 31.63 -9.09
N ASN A 32 -8.50 32.74 -8.48
CA ASN A 32 -7.64 33.45 -7.55
C ASN A 32 -7.22 32.55 -6.39
N GLY A 33 -5.92 32.54 -6.05
CA GLY A 33 -5.38 31.63 -5.04
C GLY A 33 -4.87 30.29 -5.58
N TRP A 34 -5.10 30.01 -6.87
CA TRP A 34 -4.63 28.81 -7.55
C TRP A 34 -3.55 29.10 -8.60
N LYS A 35 -2.73 28.09 -8.92
CA LYS A 35 -1.75 28.12 -10.02
C LYS A 35 -1.67 26.74 -10.68
N ALA A 36 -1.54 26.68 -12.00
CA ALA A 36 -1.32 25.44 -12.72
C ALA A 36 0.16 25.03 -12.65
N LEU A 37 0.40 23.73 -12.48
CA LEU A 37 1.71 23.10 -12.41
C LEU A 37 1.83 21.95 -13.39
N ASN A 38 3.03 21.66 -13.87
CA ASN A 38 3.42 20.55 -14.73
C ASN A 38 2.92 20.69 -16.16
N GLY A 39 1.73 20.23 -16.49
CA GLY A 39 1.19 20.21 -17.84
C GLY A 39 0.53 21.55 -18.28
N PHE A 40 -0.17 21.49 -19.41
CA PHE A 40 -0.87 22.65 -20.01
C PHE A 40 -2.35 22.39 -20.27
N ALA A 41 -2.97 21.44 -19.57
CA ALA A 41 -4.42 21.25 -19.60
C ALA A 41 -5.10 22.52 -19.06
N LYS A 42 -6.27 22.85 -19.64
CA LYS A 42 -7.00 24.07 -19.29
C LYS A 42 -7.83 23.88 -18.04
N PHE A 43 -7.91 24.94 -17.23
CA PHE A 43 -8.86 25.05 -16.14
C PHE A 43 -9.71 26.30 -16.34
N GLU A 44 -11.02 26.14 -16.18
CA GLU A 44 -12.05 27.18 -16.36
C GLU A 44 -12.99 27.17 -15.14
N VAL A 45 -13.86 28.16 -15.06
CA VAL A 45 -14.94 28.18 -14.07
C VAL A 45 -16.27 28.14 -14.82
N GLU A 46 -17.07 27.09 -14.57
CA GLU A 46 -18.41 26.89 -15.12
C GLU A 46 -19.36 26.51 -13.97
N ASP A 47 -20.53 27.07 -13.90
CA ASP A 47 -21.60 26.70 -12.95
C ASP A 47 -21.11 26.59 -11.49
N ASN A 48 -20.36 27.56 -11.02
CA ASN A 48 -19.74 27.59 -9.69
C ASN A 48 -18.80 26.40 -9.40
N ALA A 49 -18.23 25.78 -10.44
CA ALA A 49 -17.26 24.71 -10.33
C ALA A 49 -15.97 25.07 -11.07
N ILE A 50 -14.84 24.58 -10.56
CA ILE A 50 -13.58 24.51 -11.31
C ILE A 50 -13.71 23.33 -12.27
N VAL A 51 -13.44 23.57 -13.54
CA VAL A 51 -13.51 22.58 -14.63
C VAL A 51 -12.13 22.41 -15.24
N GLY A 52 -11.58 21.22 -15.12
CA GLY A 52 -10.34 20.82 -15.79
C GLY A 52 -10.67 20.05 -17.06
N ILE A 53 -10.03 20.38 -18.19
CA ILE A 53 -10.30 19.84 -19.51
C ILE A 53 -9.12 19.01 -20.02
N SER A 54 -9.34 17.73 -20.27
CA SER A 54 -8.34 16.82 -20.83
C SER A 54 -7.84 17.33 -22.18
N THR A 55 -6.54 17.61 -22.27
CA THR A 55 -5.90 18.27 -23.41
C THR A 55 -4.91 17.35 -24.10
N LYS A 56 -4.98 17.29 -25.43
CA LYS A 56 -4.11 16.45 -26.27
C LYS A 56 -2.65 16.79 -26.06
N GLY A 57 -1.83 15.78 -25.73
CA GLY A 57 -0.38 15.91 -25.56
C GLY A 57 0.08 16.59 -24.28
N SER A 58 -0.88 17.01 -23.41
CA SER A 58 -0.50 17.51 -22.10
C SER A 58 -0.13 16.35 -21.18
N PRO A 59 1.01 16.42 -20.46
CA PRO A 59 1.19 15.60 -19.27
C PRO A 59 0.12 15.96 -18.23
N SER A 60 0.06 15.20 -17.16
CA SER A 60 -0.86 15.51 -16.06
C SER A 60 -0.67 16.93 -15.57
N THR A 61 -1.75 17.68 -15.45
CA THR A 61 -1.73 19.08 -15.02
C THR A 61 -2.43 19.22 -13.69
N TYR A 62 -1.85 19.99 -12.79
CA TYR A 62 -2.31 20.13 -11.42
C TYR A 62 -2.62 21.61 -11.12
N LEU A 63 -3.87 21.92 -10.82
CA LEU A 63 -4.24 23.25 -10.33
C LEU A 63 -4.05 23.29 -8.82
N SER A 64 -2.95 23.89 -8.37
CA SER A 64 -2.53 23.86 -6.96
C SER A 64 -2.89 25.14 -6.22
N THR A 65 -3.16 25.00 -4.92
CA THR A 65 -3.21 26.15 -3.99
C THR A 65 -1.84 26.82 -3.90
N LYS A 66 -1.82 28.14 -3.69
CA LYS A 66 -0.58 28.88 -3.42
C LYS A 66 -0.09 28.69 -1.98
N LYS A 67 -1.01 28.41 -1.04
CA LYS A 67 -0.72 28.09 0.35
C LYS A 67 -0.54 26.58 0.52
N GLU A 68 0.32 26.20 1.44
CA GLU A 68 0.57 24.82 1.85
C GLU A 68 -0.14 24.53 3.18
N TYR A 69 -0.43 23.24 3.44
CA TYR A 69 -1.20 22.80 4.59
C TYR A 69 -0.58 21.51 5.16
N THR A 70 -0.61 21.40 6.50
CA THR A 70 -0.10 20.23 7.23
C THR A 70 -1.26 19.40 7.78
N ASN A 71 -2.06 20.00 8.67
CA ASN A 71 -3.16 19.32 9.34
C ASN A 71 -4.48 19.98 8.96
N PHE A 72 -5.39 19.22 8.40
CA PHE A 72 -6.63 19.77 7.88
C PHE A 72 -7.74 18.73 7.72
N ILE A 73 -8.96 19.24 7.68
CA ILE A 73 -10.12 18.60 7.08
C ILE A 73 -10.35 19.30 5.74
N LEU A 74 -10.29 18.54 4.65
CA LEU A 74 -10.61 19.02 3.31
C LEU A 74 -11.91 18.36 2.85
N GLU A 75 -12.88 19.17 2.45
CA GLU A 75 -14.15 18.73 1.91
C GLU A 75 -14.35 19.33 0.52
N TYR A 76 -14.80 18.52 -0.42
CA TYR A 76 -15.12 18.96 -1.76
C TYR A 76 -16.12 18.03 -2.43
N GLU A 77 -16.75 18.52 -3.48
CA GLU A 77 -17.51 17.68 -4.40
C GLU A 77 -16.77 17.55 -5.72
N ILE A 78 -16.77 16.32 -6.28
CA ILE A 78 -16.13 16.02 -7.54
C ILE A 78 -17.09 15.25 -8.47
N LYS A 79 -17.05 15.61 -9.76
CA LYS A 79 -17.75 14.90 -10.84
C LYS A 79 -16.82 14.81 -12.04
N ILE A 80 -16.60 13.61 -12.52
CA ILE A 80 -15.72 13.34 -13.67
C ILE A 80 -16.49 12.63 -14.78
N ASP A 81 -16.15 12.96 -16.03
CA ASP A 81 -16.74 12.33 -17.19
C ASP A 81 -16.25 10.87 -17.30
N GLU A 82 -17.06 10.00 -17.92
CA GLU A 82 -16.72 8.60 -18.12
C GLU A 82 -15.37 8.41 -18.80
N THR A 83 -14.69 7.34 -18.44
CA THR A 83 -13.35 6.95 -18.90
C THR A 83 -12.19 7.80 -18.36
N LEU A 84 -12.45 8.86 -17.59
CA LEU A 84 -11.40 9.67 -16.98
C LEU A 84 -10.86 9.04 -15.70
N ASN A 85 -9.61 9.42 -15.42
CA ASN A 85 -8.94 9.35 -14.14
C ASN A 85 -8.60 10.77 -13.71
N SER A 86 -8.69 11.04 -12.43
CA SER A 86 -8.41 12.31 -11.80
C SER A 86 -8.04 12.08 -10.32
N GLY A 87 -7.98 13.14 -9.53
CA GLY A 87 -7.74 13.07 -8.11
C GLY A 87 -7.49 14.43 -7.50
N VAL A 88 -7.30 14.43 -6.18
CA VAL A 88 -6.89 15.62 -5.45
C VAL A 88 -5.61 15.32 -4.69
N GLN A 89 -4.55 16.03 -5.05
CA GLN A 89 -3.27 16.02 -4.36
C GLN A 89 -3.42 16.68 -3.00
N ILE A 90 -2.80 16.13 -1.97
CA ILE A 90 -2.74 16.67 -0.61
C ILE A 90 -1.31 16.64 -0.10
N ARG A 91 -0.89 17.62 0.69
CA ARG A 91 0.48 17.69 1.21
C ARG A 91 1.55 17.43 0.14
N SER A 92 1.31 17.88 -1.09
CA SER A 92 2.14 17.57 -2.25
C SER A 92 3.12 18.68 -2.56
N HIS A 93 4.12 18.34 -3.38
CA HIS A 93 5.25 19.19 -3.71
C HIS A 93 5.47 19.26 -5.21
N HIS A 94 6.24 20.27 -5.64
CA HIS A 94 6.60 20.49 -7.03
C HIS A 94 8.10 20.69 -7.18
N ASP A 95 8.74 19.84 -7.98
CA ASP A 95 10.14 19.93 -8.35
C ASP A 95 10.27 19.91 -9.89
N PRO A 96 10.43 21.08 -10.53
CA PRO A 96 10.50 21.19 -11.99
C PRO A 96 11.63 20.35 -12.62
N SER A 97 12.67 20.02 -11.87
CA SER A 97 13.80 19.22 -12.38
C SER A 97 13.40 17.78 -12.75
N LYS A 98 12.26 17.29 -12.26
CA LYS A 98 11.73 15.94 -12.51
C LYS A 98 10.87 15.83 -13.79
N GLY A 99 10.80 16.86 -14.61
CA GLY A 99 10.03 16.87 -15.87
C GLY A 99 8.56 16.55 -15.65
N ASP A 100 8.00 15.62 -16.42
CA ASP A 100 6.57 15.23 -16.34
C ASP A 100 6.14 14.62 -14.99
N ASN A 101 7.10 14.28 -14.13
CA ASN A 101 6.88 13.79 -12.77
C ASN A 101 7.15 14.85 -11.71
N SER A 102 7.08 16.13 -12.08
CA SER A 102 7.45 17.26 -11.21
C SER A 102 6.53 17.44 -10.00
N VAL A 103 5.28 17.01 -10.06
CA VAL A 103 4.37 16.98 -8.90
C VAL A 103 4.44 15.62 -8.23
N TYR A 104 4.66 15.61 -6.92
CA TYR A 104 4.79 14.39 -6.14
C TYR A 104 4.14 14.53 -4.75
N GLY A 105 3.68 13.40 -4.22
CA GLY A 105 3.02 13.32 -2.91
C GLY A 105 1.69 12.58 -2.97
N PRO A 106 0.97 12.49 -1.83
CA PRO A 106 -0.27 11.74 -1.74
C PRO A 106 -1.39 12.35 -2.59
N GLN A 107 -2.12 11.50 -3.31
CA GLN A 107 -3.31 11.82 -4.09
C GLN A 107 -4.50 10.99 -3.60
N VAL A 108 -5.61 11.64 -3.35
CA VAL A 108 -6.91 10.98 -3.19
C VAL A 108 -7.47 10.70 -4.58
N GLU A 109 -7.56 9.43 -4.92
CA GLU A 109 -7.90 8.96 -6.27
C GLU A 109 -9.37 9.20 -6.60
N ALA A 110 -9.63 9.52 -7.89
CA ALA A 110 -10.97 9.58 -8.48
C ALA A 110 -10.94 9.03 -9.90
N GLU A 111 -11.68 7.97 -10.17
CA GLU A 111 -11.73 7.34 -11.49
C GLU A 111 -13.10 6.76 -11.82
N THR A 112 -13.36 6.55 -13.11
CA THR A 112 -14.59 5.91 -13.58
C THR A 112 -14.34 4.53 -14.20
N SER A 113 -13.12 4.00 -14.08
CA SER A 113 -12.77 2.66 -14.57
C SER A 113 -13.45 1.58 -13.72
N PRO A 114 -13.60 0.34 -14.24
CA PRO A 114 -14.10 -0.79 -13.45
C PRO A 114 -13.24 -1.13 -12.23
N ARG A 115 -11.97 -0.70 -12.18
CA ARG A 115 -11.09 -0.81 -11.03
C ARG A 115 -11.71 -0.13 -9.81
N GLY A 116 -12.19 1.11 -9.96
CA GLY A 116 -12.98 1.83 -8.97
C GLY A 116 -12.26 2.06 -7.65
N TRP A 117 -10.98 2.42 -7.67
CA TRP A 117 -10.19 2.67 -6.46
C TRP A 117 -10.36 4.10 -5.92
N ASN A 118 -11.57 4.62 -6.05
CA ASN A 118 -11.95 5.96 -5.60
C ASN A 118 -11.78 6.14 -4.09
N GLY A 119 -11.17 7.25 -3.68
CA GLY A 119 -10.85 7.55 -2.29
C GLY A 119 -9.63 6.79 -1.76
N GLY A 120 -9.04 5.87 -2.54
CA GLY A 120 -7.75 5.28 -2.25
C GLY A 120 -6.65 6.34 -2.30
N ILE A 121 -5.48 6.03 -1.74
CA ILE A 121 -4.35 6.95 -1.65
C ILE A 121 -3.20 6.45 -2.52
N PHE A 122 -2.93 7.21 -3.59
CA PHE A 122 -1.80 7.01 -4.48
C PHE A 122 -0.72 8.05 -4.19
N ASP A 123 0.51 7.63 -3.99
CA ASP A 123 1.62 8.56 -3.78
C ASP A 123 2.29 8.86 -5.14
N GLN A 124 1.90 9.99 -5.71
CA GLN A 124 2.30 10.43 -7.04
C GLN A 124 3.82 10.57 -7.13
N SER A 125 4.42 9.96 -8.15
CA SER A 125 5.85 10.06 -8.48
C SER A 125 6.83 9.61 -7.37
N ARG A 126 6.36 8.93 -6.30
CA ARG A 126 7.19 8.40 -5.20
C ARG A 126 6.91 6.91 -4.94
N TYR A 127 5.90 6.60 -4.13
CA TYR A 127 5.68 5.27 -3.57
C TYR A 127 4.56 4.48 -4.24
N ASN A 128 3.87 5.03 -5.27
CA ASN A 128 2.71 4.41 -5.90
C ASN A 128 1.54 4.24 -4.90
N TRP A 129 0.84 3.11 -4.95
CA TRP A 129 -0.31 2.88 -4.08
C TRP A 129 0.10 2.67 -2.62
N ARG A 130 -0.41 3.52 -1.74
CA ARG A 130 -0.28 3.39 -0.28
C ARG A 130 -1.53 2.77 0.34
N TYR A 131 -2.68 3.08 -0.22
CA TYR A 131 -3.95 2.49 0.19
C TYR A 131 -4.84 2.27 -1.04
N THR A 132 -5.15 1.02 -1.36
CA THR A 132 -6.10 0.66 -2.42
C THR A 132 -7.42 0.21 -1.81
N ILE A 133 -8.49 0.19 -2.62
CA ILE A 133 -9.79 -0.36 -2.20
C ILE A 133 -9.74 -1.87 -1.94
N GLU A 134 -8.74 -2.57 -2.41
CA GLU A 134 -8.54 -4.00 -2.13
C GLU A 134 -8.37 -4.32 -0.64
N TYR A 135 -7.99 -3.33 0.18
CA TYR A 135 -7.99 -3.46 1.65
C TYR A 135 -9.38 -3.36 2.28
N ASN A 136 -10.34 -2.76 1.53
CA ASN A 136 -11.72 -2.52 1.98
C ASN A 136 -12.69 -2.60 0.79
N PRO A 137 -12.83 -3.77 0.13
CA PRO A 137 -13.51 -3.88 -1.17
C PRO A 137 -15.01 -3.58 -1.12
N GLU A 138 -15.64 -3.71 0.03
CA GLU A 138 -17.07 -3.50 0.22
C GLU A 138 -17.49 -2.04 -0.02
N VAL A 139 -16.58 -1.08 0.20
CA VAL A 139 -16.86 0.36 0.05
C VAL A 139 -16.80 0.84 -1.41
N LYS A 140 -16.45 -0.01 -2.35
CA LYS A 140 -16.34 0.34 -3.78
C LYS A 140 -17.61 0.99 -4.35
N THR A 141 -18.77 0.62 -3.83
CA THR A 141 -20.06 1.15 -4.25
C THR A 141 -20.37 2.57 -3.75
N ALA A 142 -19.55 3.13 -2.88
CA ALA A 142 -19.72 4.49 -2.36
C ALA A 142 -19.61 5.54 -3.48
N TRP A 143 -18.73 5.34 -4.44
CA TRP A 143 -18.59 6.21 -5.61
C TRP A 143 -19.73 6.02 -6.61
N LYS A 144 -20.25 7.13 -7.17
CA LYS A 144 -21.31 7.15 -8.16
C LYS A 144 -20.82 7.79 -9.46
N ASN A 145 -20.62 6.98 -10.50
CA ASN A 145 -20.23 7.47 -11.83
C ASN A 145 -21.27 8.45 -12.38
N GLY A 146 -20.81 9.52 -13.03
CA GLY A 146 -21.67 10.54 -13.64
C GLY A 146 -22.38 11.49 -12.66
N ALA A 147 -22.26 11.27 -11.35
CA ALA A 147 -22.84 12.12 -10.31
C ALA A 147 -21.79 12.96 -9.60
N TRP A 148 -22.23 13.98 -8.87
CA TRP A 148 -21.40 14.65 -7.87
C TRP A 148 -21.18 13.72 -6.67
N ASN A 149 -19.93 13.51 -6.30
CA ASN A 149 -19.54 12.74 -5.15
C ASN A 149 -18.92 13.68 -4.10
N ARG A 150 -19.40 13.61 -2.87
CA ARG A 150 -18.79 14.33 -1.74
C ARG A 150 -17.58 13.56 -1.27
N VAL A 151 -16.46 14.26 -1.14
CA VAL A 151 -15.21 13.69 -0.62
C VAL A 151 -14.81 14.48 0.61
N LYS A 152 -14.46 13.76 1.67
CA LYS A 152 -13.84 14.33 2.87
C LYS A 152 -12.49 13.65 3.08
N VAL A 153 -11.48 14.44 3.38
CA VAL A 153 -10.14 14.00 3.73
C VAL A 153 -9.77 14.60 5.08
N ILE A 154 -9.30 13.80 6.01
CA ILE A 154 -8.71 14.27 7.25
C ILE A 154 -7.24 13.89 7.24
N ALA A 155 -6.37 14.89 7.32
CA ALA A 155 -4.94 14.73 7.50
C ALA A 155 -4.54 15.32 8.85
N SER A 156 -4.21 14.47 9.83
CA SER A 156 -3.85 14.87 11.20
C SER A 156 -2.60 14.12 11.63
N GLY A 157 -1.52 14.84 11.93
CA GLY A 157 -0.23 14.22 12.14
C GLY A 157 0.16 13.36 10.94
N ASN A 158 0.57 12.14 11.18
CA ASN A 158 0.94 11.17 10.16
C ASN A 158 -0.24 10.31 9.64
N ARG A 159 -1.46 10.59 10.07
CA ARG A 159 -2.67 9.86 9.69
C ARG A 159 -3.43 10.60 8.57
N ILE A 160 -3.81 9.85 7.54
CA ILE A 160 -4.65 10.32 6.43
C ILE A 160 -5.84 9.36 6.30
N ALA A 161 -7.05 9.90 6.40
CA ALA A 161 -8.26 9.12 6.16
C ALA A 161 -9.17 9.81 5.15
N THR A 162 -9.89 9.01 4.37
CA THR A 162 -10.76 9.49 3.29
C THR A 162 -12.16 8.94 3.40
N TRP A 163 -13.14 9.74 2.97
CA TRP A 163 -14.56 9.35 2.87
C TRP A 163 -15.10 9.76 1.51
N ILE A 164 -15.98 8.94 0.96
CA ILE A 164 -16.78 9.25 -0.22
C ILE A 164 -18.25 9.05 0.14
N ASN A 165 -19.08 10.09 -0.06
CA ASN A 165 -20.50 10.07 0.26
C ASN A 165 -20.78 9.53 1.67
N ASP A 166 -19.99 9.99 2.65
CA ASP A 166 -20.02 9.64 4.07
C ASP A 166 -19.53 8.21 4.41
N VAL A 167 -19.12 7.41 3.43
CA VAL A 167 -18.52 6.09 3.64
C VAL A 167 -17.02 6.25 3.82
N ASN A 168 -16.45 5.75 4.91
CA ASN A 168 -15.01 5.77 5.15
C ASN A 168 -14.31 4.77 4.23
N ILE A 169 -13.38 5.26 3.42
CA ILE A 169 -12.70 4.51 2.36
C ILE A 169 -11.32 4.04 2.79
N ALA A 170 -10.49 4.96 3.29
CA ALA A 170 -9.10 4.68 3.65
C ALA A 170 -8.76 5.19 5.04
N ASN A 171 -7.78 4.53 5.67
CA ASN A 171 -7.19 4.88 6.95
C ASN A 171 -5.69 4.52 6.89
N LEU A 172 -4.88 5.49 6.50
CA LEU A 172 -3.45 5.34 6.26
C LEU A 172 -2.64 6.02 7.35
N ILE A 173 -1.61 5.34 7.86
CA ILE A 173 -0.59 5.90 8.75
C ILE A 173 0.74 5.89 8.00
N GLU A 174 1.29 7.07 7.76
CA GLU A 174 2.62 7.23 7.17
C GLU A 174 3.72 7.33 8.23
N GLU A 175 4.97 7.16 7.82
CA GLU A 175 6.11 7.32 8.72
C GLU A 175 6.32 8.80 9.08
N ASN A 176 6.12 9.70 8.12
CA ASN A 176 6.39 11.13 8.25
C ASN A 176 5.13 11.99 8.12
N VAL A 177 5.17 13.14 8.75
CA VAL A 177 4.20 14.23 8.55
C VAL A 177 4.78 15.20 7.53
N GLU A 178 4.02 15.49 6.50
CA GLU A 178 4.44 16.43 5.45
C GLU A 178 3.55 17.67 5.42
N THR A 179 4.10 18.79 4.98
CA THR A 179 3.39 20.03 4.67
C THR A 179 3.49 20.26 3.17
N GLY A 180 2.40 20.56 2.50
CA GLY A 180 2.43 20.80 1.06
C GLY A 180 1.11 21.35 0.55
N PHE A 181 1.05 21.61 -0.75
CA PHE A 181 -0.13 22.16 -1.39
C PHE A 181 -1.25 21.11 -1.57
N ILE A 182 -2.46 21.62 -1.85
CA ILE A 182 -3.59 20.86 -2.37
C ILE A 182 -3.70 21.15 -3.86
N ALA A 183 -3.91 20.13 -4.71
CA ALA A 183 -4.08 20.36 -6.13
C ALA A 183 -5.10 19.43 -6.79
N LEU A 184 -5.82 19.99 -7.77
CA LEU A 184 -6.82 19.30 -8.58
C LEU A 184 -6.14 18.76 -9.84
N GLN A 185 -6.27 17.46 -10.11
CA GLN A 185 -5.57 16.81 -11.24
C GLN A 185 -6.44 16.73 -12.49
N VAL A 186 -5.90 17.19 -13.62
CA VAL A 186 -6.28 16.73 -14.94
C VAL A 186 -5.24 15.72 -15.41
N HIS A 187 -5.60 14.45 -15.42
CA HIS A 187 -4.69 13.36 -15.81
C HIS A 187 -4.35 13.44 -17.30
N ALA A 188 -3.10 13.11 -17.66
CA ALA A 188 -2.69 12.96 -19.05
C ALA A 188 -3.65 12.04 -19.80
N ALA A 189 -4.12 12.48 -20.96
CA ALA A 189 -5.15 11.78 -21.71
C ALA A 189 -4.87 11.75 -23.21
N GLY A 190 -5.40 10.71 -23.88
CA GLY A 190 -5.33 10.54 -25.33
C GLY A 190 -6.63 9.99 -25.90
N GLY A 191 -6.75 10.04 -27.24
CA GLY A 191 -7.88 9.46 -27.94
C GLY A 191 -9.23 10.08 -27.54
N ALA A 192 -10.22 9.26 -27.28
CA ALA A 192 -11.58 9.65 -26.93
C ALA A 192 -11.73 10.38 -25.57
N LYS A 193 -10.65 10.51 -24.80
CA LYS A 193 -10.64 11.25 -23.53
C LYS A 193 -10.43 12.75 -23.71
N ILE A 194 -9.93 13.19 -24.87
CA ILE A 194 -9.66 14.61 -25.15
C ILE A 194 -10.96 15.41 -25.11
N GLY A 195 -10.94 16.57 -24.44
CA GLY A 195 -12.07 17.45 -24.24
C GLY A 195 -13.03 17.04 -23.12
N LYS A 196 -12.86 15.85 -22.52
CA LYS A 196 -13.64 15.43 -21.36
C LYS A 196 -13.24 16.22 -20.11
N LYS A 197 -14.15 16.32 -19.15
CA LYS A 197 -14.09 17.27 -18.03
C LYS A 197 -14.07 16.56 -16.69
N SER A 198 -13.18 17.03 -15.82
CA SER A 198 -13.23 16.80 -14.37
C SER A 198 -13.66 18.10 -13.69
N ARG A 199 -14.57 18.01 -12.72
CA ARG A 199 -15.21 19.20 -12.10
C ARG A 199 -15.15 19.12 -10.59
N TRP A 200 -14.82 20.24 -9.94
CA TRP A 200 -14.75 20.35 -8.48
C TRP A 200 -15.50 21.61 -8.01
N ARG A 201 -16.24 21.47 -6.91
CA ARG A 201 -16.95 22.59 -6.27
C ARG A 201 -17.01 22.44 -4.76
N ASN A 202 -17.49 23.45 -4.06
CA ASN A 202 -17.67 23.44 -2.60
C ASN A 202 -16.37 23.01 -1.88
N ILE A 203 -15.22 23.52 -2.34
CA ILE A 203 -13.90 23.15 -1.83
C ILE A 203 -13.64 23.94 -0.55
N LYS A 204 -13.72 23.27 0.61
CA LYS A 204 -13.57 23.85 1.94
C LYS A 204 -12.42 23.21 2.67
N LEU A 205 -11.69 23.99 3.43
CA LEU A 205 -10.61 23.50 4.27
C LEU A 205 -10.74 24.07 5.68
N THR A 206 -10.63 23.20 6.67
CA THR A 206 -10.55 23.55 8.08
C THR A 206 -9.16 23.15 8.59
N GLU A 207 -8.34 24.09 9.00
CA GLU A 207 -7.06 23.78 9.66
C GLU A 207 -7.32 23.22 11.05
N ILE A 208 -6.67 22.12 11.41
CA ILE A 208 -6.83 21.40 12.67
C ILE A 208 -5.47 21.21 13.37
N SER A 209 -5.49 20.74 14.60
CA SER A 209 -4.27 20.36 15.33
C SER A 209 -3.71 19.02 14.80
N ASP A 210 -2.44 18.77 15.07
CA ASP A 210 -1.75 17.50 14.78
C ASP A 210 -2.29 16.31 15.59
N ASN A 211 -3.00 16.59 16.69
CA ASN A 211 -3.63 15.60 17.56
C ASN A 211 -5.17 15.57 17.39
N TYR A 212 -5.68 16.02 16.26
CA TYR A 212 -7.11 15.98 16.00
C TYR A 212 -7.60 14.53 15.96
N ASN A 213 -8.49 14.18 16.89
CA ASN A 213 -9.04 12.83 17.01
C ASN A 213 -10.27 12.66 16.13
N PHE A 214 -10.37 11.54 15.44
CA PHE A 214 -11.49 11.18 14.59
C PHE A 214 -11.64 9.66 14.46
N GLU A 215 -12.88 9.22 14.29
CA GLU A 215 -13.25 7.83 14.14
C GLU A 215 -13.13 7.38 12.67
N THR A 216 -12.73 6.12 12.46
CA THR A 216 -12.69 5.46 11.16
C THR A 216 -13.21 4.02 11.27
N THR A 217 -13.79 3.51 10.18
CA THR A 217 -14.22 2.11 10.06
C THR A 217 -13.37 1.32 9.07
N ALA A 218 -12.64 2.02 8.20
CA ALA A 218 -11.73 1.39 7.24
C ALA A 218 -10.53 0.75 7.98
N PRO A 219 -10.05 -0.42 7.52
CA PRO A 219 -8.86 -1.04 8.08
C PRO A 219 -7.66 -0.10 8.10
N VAL A 220 -6.92 -0.05 9.20
CA VAL A 220 -5.69 0.73 9.25
C VAL A 220 -4.58 0.05 8.43
N ILE A 221 -3.91 0.82 7.58
CA ILE A 221 -2.68 0.43 6.89
C ILE A 221 -1.57 1.36 7.38
N SER A 222 -0.60 0.78 8.09
CA SER A 222 0.49 1.53 8.70
C SER A 222 1.82 1.21 8.03
N TYR A 223 2.60 2.28 7.81
CA TYR A 223 3.98 2.22 7.30
C TYR A 223 5.01 2.62 8.36
N LEU A 224 4.61 2.72 9.63
CA LEU A 224 5.54 2.96 10.74
C LEU A 224 6.62 1.88 10.78
N LYS A 225 7.87 2.30 10.92
CA LYS A 225 9.02 1.40 10.83
C LYS A 225 9.09 0.47 12.05
N ASN A 226 8.80 -0.81 11.85
CA ASN A 226 8.80 -1.87 12.86
C ASN A 226 8.00 -1.55 14.12
N GLU A 227 6.88 -0.85 13.94
CA GLU A 227 6.00 -0.45 15.01
C GLU A 227 4.54 -0.71 14.62
N LEU A 228 3.73 -1.11 15.59
CA LEU A 228 2.29 -1.24 15.45
C LEU A 228 1.58 -0.04 16.07
N THR A 229 0.61 0.50 15.36
CA THR A 229 -0.35 1.45 15.93
C THR A 229 -1.17 0.79 17.05
N GLN A 230 -1.78 1.61 17.91
CA GLN A 230 -2.68 1.05 18.94
C GLN A 230 -3.88 0.34 18.32
N GLU A 231 -4.39 0.84 17.18
CA GLU A 231 -5.47 0.22 16.44
C GLU A 231 -5.08 -1.17 15.89
N GLU A 232 -3.87 -1.31 15.33
CA GLU A 232 -3.36 -2.62 14.90
C GLU A 232 -3.22 -3.60 16.07
N LYS A 233 -2.68 -3.16 17.20
CA LYS A 233 -2.58 -3.99 18.42
C LYS A 233 -3.96 -4.47 18.89
N ASN A 234 -4.93 -3.56 18.95
CA ASN A 234 -6.31 -3.87 19.33
C ASN A 234 -6.98 -4.85 18.35
N ASN A 235 -6.60 -4.80 17.08
CA ASN A 235 -7.07 -5.68 16.00
C ASN A 235 -6.29 -7.02 15.91
N GLY A 236 -5.39 -7.31 16.86
CA GLY A 236 -4.68 -8.59 16.99
C GLY A 236 -3.41 -8.72 16.14
N TRP A 237 -2.91 -7.62 15.56
CA TRP A 237 -1.61 -7.63 14.91
C TRP A 237 -0.47 -7.77 15.93
N LYS A 238 0.58 -8.48 15.52
CA LYS A 238 1.83 -8.65 16.27
C LYS A 238 3.02 -8.42 15.33
N MET A 239 4.08 -7.80 15.84
CA MET A 239 5.35 -7.82 15.11
C MET A 239 5.86 -9.26 15.07
N LEU A 240 6.15 -9.75 13.87
CA LEU A 240 6.80 -11.05 13.67
C LEU A 240 8.30 -10.93 13.75
N TRP A 241 8.83 -9.72 13.53
CA TRP A 241 10.21 -9.33 13.78
C TRP A 241 10.24 -7.97 14.48
N ASP A 242 11.04 -7.85 15.53
CA ASP A 242 11.10 -6.67 16.41
C ASP A 242 11.98 -5.53 15.87
N GLY A 243 12.57 -5.70 14.69
CA GLY A 243 13.49 -4.73 14.09
C GLY A 243 14.91 -4.75 14.65
N LYS A 244 15.25 -5.62 15.60
CA LYS A 244 16.51 -5.56 16.36
C LYS A 244 17.16 -6.91 16.63
N THR A 245 16.38 -7.94 16.93
CA THR A 245 16.90 -9.23 17.42
C THR A 245 16.51 -10.39 16.50
N THR A 246 17.13 -11.54 16.74
CA THR A 246 16.80 -12.80 16.05
C THR A 246 15.69 -13.57 16.73
N ASN A 247 15.06 -13.01 17.77
CA ASN A 247 14.02 -13.67 18.54
C ASN A 247 12.85 -14.07 17.62
N GLY A 248 12.41 -15.33 17.76
CA GLY A 248 11.32 -15.87 16.93
C GLY A 248 11.78 -16.41 15.56
N TRP A 249 13.07 -16.32 15.24
CA TRP A 249 13.64 -16.78 13.96
C TRP A 249 14.85 -17.70 14.16
N ARG A 250 15.03 -18.66 13.28
CA ARG A 250 16.17 -19.56 13.16
C ARG A 250 16.48 -19.86 11.71
N GLY A 251 17.60 -20.45 11.42
CA GLY A 251 17.86 -20.97 10.08
C GLY A 251 16.91 -22.14 9.75
N ALA A 252 16.54 -22.26 8.50
CA ALA A 252 15.61 -23.32 8.05
C ALA A 252 16.18 -24.73 8.27
N LYS A 253 17.50 -24.89 8.23
CA LYS A 253 18.21 -26.17 8.39
C LYS A 253 19.13 -26.21 9.59
N GLN A 254 18.95 -25.32 10.56
CA GLN A 254 19.74 -25.23 11.78
C GLN A 254 18.87 -24.68 12.93
N ASP A 255 19.28 -24.96 14.16
CA ASP A 255 18.50 -24.61 15.36
C ASP A 255 18.63 -23.13 15.79
N LYS A 256 19.66 -22.46 15.28
CA LYS A 256 19.95 -21.05 15.60
C LYS A 256 19.85 -20.19 14.35
N PHE A 257 19.74 -18.89 14.56
CA PHE A 257 19.81 -17.91 13.47
C PHE A 257 21.21 -17.99 12.81
N PRO A 258 21.32 -17.86 11.46
CA PRO A 258 22.60 -17.89 10.77
C PRO A 258 23.58 -16.82 11.29
N ASN A 259 24.84 -17.17 11.45
CA ASN A 259 25.90 -16.25 11.89
C ASN A 259 26.57 -15.47 10.74
N LYS A 260 26.15 -15.72 9.50
CA LYS A 260 26.60 -15.06 8.25
C LYS A 260 25.46 -14.98 7.26
N GLY A 261 25.63 -14.17 6.21
CA GLY A 261 24.67 -14.02 5.11
C GLY A 261 23.47 -13.12 5.44
N TRP A 262 23.21 -12.88 6.72
CA TRP A 262 22.14 -12.01 7.20
C TRP A 262 22.71 -10.93 8.12
N SER A 263 22.14 -9.73 8.07
CA SER A 263 22.42 -8.64 9.01
C SER A 263 21.15 -7.91 9.44
N MET A 264 21.24 -7.22 10.56
CA MET A 264 20.17 -6.41 11.14
C MET A 264 20.75 -5.04 11.48
N ASN A 265 20.47 -4.03 10.68
CA ASN A 265 20.97 -2.68 10.86
C ASN A 265 19.84 -1.69 10.69
N ASP A 266 19.73 -0.75 11.61
CA ASP A 266 18.72 0.33 11.58
C ASP A 266 17.29 -0.18 11.27
N GLY A 267 16.86 -1.28 11.93
CA GLY A 267 15.54 -1.85 11.74
C GLY A 267 15.31 -2.45 10.35
N ILE A 268 16.36 -2.79 9.63
CA ILE A 268 16.35 -3.48 8.34
C ILE A 268 17.02 -4.83 8.51
N LEU A 269 16.33 -5.89 8.13
CA LEU A 269 16.84 -7.26 8.03
C LEU A 269 17.27 -7.49 6.59
N SER A 270 18.54 -7.77 6.37
CA SER A 270 19.11 -7.92 5.02
C SER A 270 19.71 -9.31 4.83
N VAL A 271 19.39 -9.93 3.70
CA VAL A 271 20.18 -11.02 3.15
C VAL A 271 21.17 -10.43 2.16
N HIS A 272 22.44 -10.87 2.25
CA HIS A 272 23.53 -10.29 1.47
C HIS A 272 23.78 -11.09 0.18
N ALA A 273 24.15 -10.37 -0.88
CA ALA A 273 24.61 -11.00 -2.09
C ALA A 273 25.86 -11.87 -1.82
N SER A 274 25.86 -13.07 -2.36
CA SER A 274 26.97 -14.01 -2.20
C SER A 274 27.59 -14.47 -3.53
N GLY A 275 26.90 -14.20 -4.64
CA GLY A 275 27.26 -14.74 -5.95
C GLY A 275 27.18 -16.27 -6.01
N GLY A 276 26.60 -16.90 -4.98
CA GLY A 276 26.44 -18.34 -4.84
C GLY A 276 25.05 -18.84 -5.22
N GLY A 277 24.80 -20.10 -4.93
CA GLY A 277 23.51 -20.72 -5.16
C GLY A 277 22.50 -20.47 -4.02
N GLU A 278 21.28 -20.90 -4.28
CA GLU A 278 20.16 -20.82 -3.33
C GLU A 278 20.50 -21.47 -1.98
N SER A 279 20.33 -20.73 -0.89
CA SER A 279 20.56 -21.16 0.50
C SER A 279 22.01 -21.58 0.84
N GLU A 280 23.02 -21.09 0.12
CA GLU A 280 24.41 -21.53 0.30
C GLU A 280 25.26 -20.59 1.18
N HIS A 281 24.88 -19.30 1.35
CA HIS A 281 25.71 -18.36 2.10
C HIS A 281 25.32 -18.26 3.58
N GLY A 282 24.07 -17.97 3.90
CA GLY A 282 23.55 -17.98 5.27
C GLY A 282 22.44 -19.01 5.40
N GLY A 283 21.81 -19.29 4.30
CA GLY A 283 20.62 -20.11 4.21
C GLY A 283 19.35 -19.36 4.59
N ASP A 284 18.24 -19.95 4.26
CA ASP A 284 16.93 -19.40 4.59
C ASP A 284 16.73 -19.28 6.11
N ILE A 285 15.94 -18.29 6.50
CA ILE A 285 15.47 -18.17 7.88
C ILE A 285 13.99 -18.48 7.97
N VAL A 286 13.59 -19.12 9.07
CA VAL A 286 12.19 -19.49 9.34
C VAL A 286 11.75 -19.02 10.72
N THR A 287 10.45 -18.80 10.88
CA THR A 287 9.86 -18.60 12.21
C THR A 287 10.03 -19.84 13.08
N THR A 288 10.13 -19.65 14.39
CA THR A 288 10.18 -20.78 15.36
C THR A 288 8.79 -21.36 15.65
N LYS A 289 7.72 -20.64 15.33
CA LYS A 289 6.33 -21.03 15.50
C LYS A 289 5.66 -21.22 14.14
N PRO A 290 4.86 -22.28 13.92
CA PRO A 290 4.02 -22.43 12.73
C PRO A 290 2.77 -21.55 12.80
N TYR A 291 2.17 -21.30 11.63
CA TYR A 291 0.95 -20.51 11.45
C TYR A 291 -0.03 -21.25 10.55
N LYS A 292 -1.33 -21.11 10.85
CA LYS A 292 -2.44 -21.76 10.13
C LYS A 292 -3.22 -20.77 9.27
N ASN A 293 -3.97 -19.89 9.90
CA ASN A 293 -4.74 -18.83 9.27
C ASN A 293 -4.15 -17.49 9.70
N PHE A 294 -3.82 -16.65 8.75
CA PHE A 294 -3.12 -15.40 9.07
C PHE A 294 -3.20 -14.36 7.95
N ILE A 295 -2.92 -13.13 8.32
CA ILE A 295 -2.51 -12.07 7.42
C ILE A 295 -1.06 -11.76 7.77
N LEU A 296 -0.14 -11.95 6.81
CA LEU A 296 1.26 -11.55 6.90
C LEU A 296 1.46 -10.28 6.08
N GLU A 297 2.07 -9.27 6.65
CA GLU A 297 2.56 -8.10 5.93
C GLU A 297 4.03 -7.88 6.21
N LEU A 298 4.76 -7.49 5.18
CA LEU A 298 6.13 -7.01 5.30
C LEU A 298 6.48 -6.08 4.15
N ASP A 299 7.43 -5.19 4.38
CA ASP A 299 8.03 -4.39 3.33
C ASP A 299 9.35 -5.01 2.90
N PHE A 300 9.58 -5.05 1.58
CA PHE A 300 10.83 -5.57 0.99
C PHE A 300 11.38 -4.60 -0.05
N GLN A 301 12.69 -4.61 -0.21
CA GLN A 301 13.42 -3.93 -1.26
C GLN A 301 14.46 -4.91 -1.81
N PHE A 302 14.66 -4.95 -3.13
CA PHE A 302 15.58 -5.87 -3.77
C PHE A 302 16.57 -5.13 -4.67
N ALA A 303 17.78 -5.66 -4.78
CA ALA A 303 18.79 -5.17 -5.70
C ALA A 303 18.43 -5.49 -7.16
N GLU A 304 19.08 -4.82 -8.11
CA GLU A 304 18.90 -5.10 -9.54
C GLU A 304 19.28 -6.56 -9.87
N GLY A 305 18.37 -7.26 -10.53
CA GLY A 305 18.54 -8.66 -10.89
C GLY A 305 18.33 -9.65 -9.76
N ALA A 306 17.88 -9.21 -8.58
CA ALA A 306 17.74 -10.09 -7.43
C ALA A 306 16.57 -11.07 -7.50
N ASN A 307 16.75 -12.19 -6.79
CA ASN A 307 15.77 -13.24 -6.54
C ASN A 307 15.72 -13.56 -5.04
N SER A 308 14.52 -13.69 -4.51
CA SER A 308 14.21 -14.11 -3.14
C SER A 308 12.76 -14.59 -3.07
N GLY A 309 12.27 -14.92 -1.88
CA GLY A 309 10.89 -15.34 -1.70
C GLY A 309 10.44 -15.27 -0.24
N ILE A 310 9.12 -15.16 -0.07
CA ILE A 310 8.46 -15.31 1.22
C ILE A 310 7.68 -16.62 1.15
N LYS A 311 8.12 -17.64 1.90
CA LYS A 311 7.42 -18.93 1.89
C LYS A 311 6.54 -19.08 3.11
N TYR A 312 5.47 -19.81 2.96
CA TYR A 312 4.53 -20.15 4.02
C TYR A 312 4.07 -21.61 3.88
N PHE A 313 3.50 -22.17 4.94
CA PHE A 313 3.32 -23.63 5.07
C PHE A 313 4.62 -24.40 4.89
N VAL A 314 5.73 -23.81 5.39
CA VAL A 314 7.05 -24.46 5.25
C VAL A 314 7.16 -25.60 6.23
N ASP A 315 7.55 -26.77 5.70
CA ASP A 315 8.02 -27.91 6.47
C ASP A 315 9.52 -28.12 6.21
N THR A 316 10.34 -27.84 7.20
CA THR A 316 11.81 -27.97 7.11
C THR A 316 12.29 -29.43 7.05
N ASN A 317 11.41 -30.40 7.23
CA ASN A 317 11.74 -31.84 7.09
C ASN A 317 11.66 -32.33 5.65
N LEU A 318 10.96 -31.64 4.74
CA LEU A 318 10.76 -32.09 3.36
C LEU A 318 12.02 -32.00 2.52
N ASN A 319 12.89 -30.99 2.73
CA ASN A 319 14.16 -30.86 2.04
C ASN A 319 15.29 -30.56 3.01
N LYS A 320 16.05 -31.59 3.39
CA LYS A 320 17.26 -31.49 4.23
C LYS A 320 18.55 -31.36 3.41
N GLY A 321 18.47 -31.53 2.10
CA GLY A 321 19.59 -31.43 1.16
C GLY A 321 19.92 -29.98 0.75
N LYS A 322 20.51 -29.80 -0.42
CA LYS A 322 20.78 -28.46 -0.99
C LYS A 322 19.51 -27.72 -1.36
N GLY A 323 19.60 -26.39 -1.47
CA GLY A 323 18.52 -25.50 -1.84
C GLY A 323 17.59 -25.15 -0.68
N SER A 324 16.51 -24.44 -0.96
CA SER A 324 15.58 -23.90 0.01
C SER A 324 14.65 -24.95 0.64
N ALA A 325 14.14 -24.68 1.83
CA ALA A 325 13.08 -25.47 2.44
C ALA A 325 11.76 -25.33 1.64
N ILE A 326 10.93 -26.39 1.72
CA ILE A 326 9.73 -26.52 0.89
C ILE A 326 8.52 -25.86 1.53
N GLY A 327 7.83 -25.04 0.77
CA GLY A 327 6.57 -24.35 1.13
C GLY A 327 5.99 -23.61 -0.07
N CYS A 328 4.77 -23.11 0.04
CA CYS A 328 4.19 -22.19 -0.93
C CYS A 328 4.96 -20.87 -0.91
N GLU A 329 5.19 -20.25 -2.07
CA GLU A 329 6.11 -19.14 -2.18
C GLU A 329 5.48 -17.92 -2.87
N TYR A 330 5.46 -16.79 -2.16
CA TYR A 330 5.31 -15.47 -2.75
C TYR A 330 6.66 -15.05 -3.33
N GLN A 331 6.76 -14.95 -4.65
CA GLN A 331 8.02 -14.66 -5.34
C GLN A 331 8.44 -13.20 -5.18
N ILE A 332 9.72 -12.98 -4.87
CA ILE A 332 10.39 -11.67 -4.95
C ILE A 332 11.42 -11.77 -6.07
N LEU A 333 11.22 -10.98 -7.15
CA LEU A 333 12.08 -11.08 -8.34
C LEU A 333 12.17 -9.74 -9.07
N ASP A 334 13.33 -9.43 -9.60
CA ASP A 334 13.43 -8.41 -10.65
C ASP A 334 12.99 -9.04 -12.00
N ASP A 335 11.73 -8.88 -12.35
CA ASP A 335 11.12 -9.43 -13.57
C ASP A 335 11.84 -9.03 -14.86
N LYS A 336 12.62 -7.93 -14.86
CA LYS A 336 13.31 -7.43 -16.05
C LYS A 336 14.70 -8.01 -16.23
N LYS A 337 15.41 -8.21 -15.13
CA LYS A 337 16.85 -8.55 -15.13
C LYS A 337 17.11 -10.00 -14.77
N HIS A 338 16.34 -10.59 -13.86
CA HIS A 338 16.59 -11.97 -13.44
C HIS A 338 16.09 -12.99 -14.48
N PRO A 339 16.91 -13.97 -14.87
CA PRO A 339 16.58 -14.93 -15.92
C PRO A 339 15.39 -15.85 -15.58
N ASP A 340 15.09 -16.07 -14.29
CA ASP A 340 13.99 -16.93 -13.87
C ASP A 340 12.61 -16.39 -14.25
N ALA A 341 12.47 -15.08 -14.45
CA ALA A 341 11.25 -14.45 -14.96
C ALA A 341 10.78 -15.01 -16.32
N LYS A 342 11.72 -15.52 -17.11
CA LYS A 342 11.47 -16.10 -18.44
C LYS A 342 11.27 -17.60 -18.42
N LYS A 343 11.43 -18.24 -17.26
CA LYS A 343 11.24 -19.67 -17.05
C LYS A 343 9.84 -19.95 -16.51
N GLY A 344 9.50 -21.24 -16.37
CA GLY A 344 8.18 -21.67 -15.94
C GLY A 344 7.16 -21.58 -17.08
N VAL A 345 5.90 -21.41 -16.74
CA VAL A 345 4.79 -21.33 -17.67
C VAL A 345 4.07 -20.00 -17.49
N ASP A 346 3.92 -19.26 -18.59
CA ASP A 346 3.11 -18.02 -18.64
C ASP A 346 3.41 -17.00 -17.52
N GLY A 347 4.69 -16.83 -17.16
CA GLY A 347 5.12 -15.85 -16.16
C GLY A 347 4.84 -16.25 -14.70
N ASN A 348 4.61 -17.52 -14.41
CA ASN A 348 4.33 -18.01 -13.05
C ASN A 348 5.54 -18.02 -12.11
N ARG A 349 6.67 -17.43 -12.53
CA ARG A 349 7.88 -17.21 -11.70
C ARG A 349 8.25 -15.75 -11.56
N THR A 350 7.33 -14.84 -11.89
CA THR A 350 7.54 -13.40 -11.77
C THR A 350 7.20 -12.88 -10.36
N LEU A 351 7.55 -11.64 -10.07
CA LEU A 351 7.28 -10.97 -8.79
C LEU A 351 5.81 -11.15 -8.35
N SER A 352 5.60 -11.45 -7.09
CA SER A 352 4.31 -11.69 -6.43
C SER A 352 3.50 -12.89 -6.93
N SER A 353 4.04 -13.70 -7.86
CA SER A 353 3.42 -14.98 -8.25
C SER A 353 3.34 -15.95 -7.06
N LEU A 354 2.46 -16.94 -7.16
CA LEU A 354 2.66 -18.20 -6.44
C LEU A 354 3.66 -19.01 -7.27
N TYR A 355 4.93 -18.99 -6.85
CA TYR A 355 6.07 -19.44 -7.63
C TYR A 355 5.86 -20.82 -8.27
N ASP A 356 6.10 -20.87 -9.58
CA ASP A 356 5.98 -22.04 -10.45
C ASP A 356 4.56 -22.64 -10.56
N LEU A 357 3.54 -21.96 -10.03
CA LEU A 357 2.14 -22.41 -10.01
C LEU A 357 1.20 -21.41 -10.66
N ILE A 358 1.10 -20.18 -10.11
CA ILE A 358 0.13 -19.18 -10.56
C ILE A 358 0.85 -17.85 -10.81
N ARG A 359 0.62 -17.26 -11.97
CA ARG A 359 1.15 -15.95 -12.35
C ARG A 359 0.69 -14.84 -11.42
N GLY A 360 1.58 -13.90 -11.09
CA GLY A 360 1.33 -12.83 -10.13
C GLY A 360 0.49 -11.64 -10.64
N ASP A 361 -0.08 -11.72 -11.81
CA ASP A 361 -0.98 -10.73 -12.41
C ASP A 361 -2.29 -11.35 -12.92
N ALA A 362 -2.51 -12.63 -12.61
CA ALA A 362 -3.64 -13.40 -13.07
C ALA A 362 -4.95 -13.03 -12.36
N GLN A 363 -5.47 -11.85 -12.61
CA GLN A 363 -6.88 -11.57 -12.39
C GLN A 363 -7.62 -11.83 -13.70
N GLU A 364 -8.16 -13.03 -13.85
CA GLU A 364 -8.79 -13.56 -15.09
C GLU A 364 -9.97 -12.74 -15.63
N TYR A 365 -10.49 -11.78 -14.87
CA TYR A 365 -11.79 -11.18 -15.18
C TYR A 365 -11.76 -9.73 -15.67
N ILE A 366 -10.59 -9.08 -15.77
CA ILE A 366 -10.50 -7.71 -16.25
C ILE A 366 -9.30 -7.54 -17.18
N PRO A 367 -9.53 -7.59 -18.50
CA PRO A 367 -8.49 -7.44 -19.50
C PRO A 367 -7.79 -6.08 -19.37
N SER A 368 -6.47 -6.07 -19.41
CA SER A 368 -5.56 -4.93 -19.59
C SER A 368 -5.33 -3.95 -18.44
N LEU A 369 -6.22 -3.76 -17.46
CA LEU A 369 -6.03 -2.76 -16.40
C LEU A 369 -5.42 -3.34 -15.11
N TYR A 370 -5.56 -4.64 -14.88
CA TYR A 370 -5.14 -5.32 -13.64
C TYR A 370 -3.83 -6.09 -13.74
N THR A 371 -3.29 -6.25 -14.93
CA THR A 371 -1.99 -6.90 -15.15
C THR A 371 -0.79 -6.01 -14.79
N LYS A 372 -1.04 -4.73 -14.51
CA LYS A 372 0.02 -3.80 -14.18
C LYS A 372 0.45 -3.94 -12.73
N LYS A 373 1.61 -4.53 -12.51
CA LYS A 373 2.28 -4.51 -11.20
C LYS A 373 2.78 -3.10 -10.88
N TYR A 374 2.31 -2.53 -9.77
CA TYR A 374 2.80 -1.25 -9.27
C TYR A 374 4.03 -1.47 -8.40
N VAL A 375 5.19 -1.59 -9.01
CA VAL A 375 6.46 -1.90 -8.35
C VAL A 375 7.29 -0.65 -8.16
N ASN A 376 7.81 -0.43 -6.95
CA ASN A 376 8.86 0.54 -6.65
C ASN A 376 10.21 -0.13 -6.88
N LYS A 377 10.84 0.14 -8.03
CA LYS A 377 12.07 -0.57 -8.47
C LYS A 377 13.28 -0.28 -7.59
N THR A 378 13.37 0.92 -7.04
CA THR A 378 14.49 1.39 -6.22
C THR A 378 14.09 1.67 -4.78
N GLY A 379 12.86 1.36 -4.42
CA GLY A 379 12.27 1.63 -3.13
C GLY A 379 11.59 0.43 -2.51
N TRP A 380 10.97 0.67 -1.38
CA TRP A 380 10.25 -0.35 -0.63
C TRP A 380 8.95 -0.75 -1.33
N ASN A 381 8.67 -2.05 -1.34
CA ASN A 381 7.43 -2.65 -1.78
C ASN A 381 6.80 -3.41 -0.62
N ARG A 382 5.47 -3.44 -0.55
CA ARG A 382 4.73 -4.20 0.45
C ARG A 382 4.18 -5.49 -0.12
N ALA A 383 4.57 -6.61 0.47
CA ALA A 383 3.91 -7.89 0.31
C ALA A 383 2.84 -8.06 1.40
N ARG A 384 1.67 -8.56 1.01
CA ARG A 384 0.65 -9.04 1.94
C ARG A 384 0.19 -10.41 1.47
N ILE A 385 0.16 -11.37 2.39
CA ILE A 385 -0.33 -12.73 2.16
C ILE A 385 -1.48 -12.96 3.13
N VAL A 386 -2.64 -13.31 2.61
CA VAL A 386 -3.82 -13.66 3.40
C VAL A 386 -4.07 -15.15 3.25
N VAL A 387 -4.12 -15.85 4.38
CA VAL A 387 -4.49 -17.26 4.46
C VAL A 387 -5.70 -17.39 5.36
N ASP A 388 -6.83 -17.72 4.77
CA ASP A 388 -8.08 -17.95 5.47
C ASP A 388 -8.64 -19.34 5.07
N GLY A 389 -8.45 -20.31 5.95
CA GLY A 389 -8.71 -21.71 5.64
C GLY A 389 -7.89 -22.20 4.43
N ASN A 390 -8.60 -22.61 3.39
CA ASN A 390 -7.99 -23.05 2.13
C ASN A 390 -7.81 -21.92 1.11
N LYS A 391 -8.41 -20.76 1.32
CA LYS A 391 -8.28 -19.59 0.46
C LYS A 391 -7.00 -18.85 0.76
N VAL A 392 -6.22 -18.57 -0.26
CA VAL A 392 -4.97 -17.81 -0.16
C VAL A 392 -4.97 -16.68 -1.17
N GLN A 393 -4.48 -15.52 -0.76
CA GLN A 393 -4.36 -14.34 -1.60
C GLN A 393 -2.97 -13.70 -1.43
N HIS A 394 -2.38 -13.26 -2.54
CA HIS A 394 -1.19 -12.41 -2.55
C HIS A 394 -1.56 -10.99 -2.97
N PHE A 395 -0.90 -10.02 -2.34
CA PHE A 395 -1.02 -8.61 -2.72
C PHE A 395 0.38 -8.00 -2.83
N LEU A 396 0.56 -7.14 -3.82
CA LEU A 396 1.74 -6.30 -4.02
C LEU A 396 1.34 -4.84 -3.99
N ASN A 397 1.87 -4.06 -3.04
CA ASN A 397 1.54 -2.64 -2.87
C ASN A 397 0.02 -2.39 -2.85
N GLY A 398 -0.71 -3.21 -2.09
CA GLY A 398 -2.15 -3.13 -1.95
C GLY A 398 -2.98 -3.67 -3.13
N CYS A 399 -2.34 -4.14 -4.20
CA CYS A 399 -3.02 -4.72 -5.36
C CYS A 399 -3.00 -6.23 -5.27
N LYS A 400 -4.16 -6.88 -5.31
CA LYS A 400 -4.25 -8.34 -5.32
C LYS A 400 -3.68 -8.90 -6.62
N THR A 401 -2.72 -9.82 -6.51
CA THR A 401 -2.00 -10.40 -7.63
C THR A 401 -2.28 -11.88 -7.85
N VAL A 402 -2.62 -12.60 -6.79
CA VAL A 402 -2.94 -14.03 -6.83
C VAL A 402 -4.11 -14.32 -5.89
N GLU A 403 -5.00 -15.19 -6.28
CA GLU A 403 -6.01 -15.82 -5.41
C GLU A 403 -6.19 -17.28 -5.80
N TYR A 404 -6.19 -18.19 -4.84
CA TYR A 404 -6.40 -19.62 -5.08
C TYR A 404 -6.97 -20.34 -3.86
N ILE A 405 -7.45 -21.57 -4.10
CA ILE A 405 -7.99 -22.45 -3.05
C ILE A 405 -7.15 -23.72 -3.02
N ARG A 406 -6.45 -23.94 -1.89
CA ARG A 406 -5.64 -25.15 -1.64
C ARG A 406 -6.50 -26.41 -1.54
N GLY A 407 -5.90 -27.58 -1.78
CA GLY A 407 -6.54 -28.87 -1.53
C GLY A 407 -7.68 -29.22 -2.49
N THR A 408 -7.92 -28.43 -3.52
CA THR A 408 -8.90 -28.72 -4.59
C THR A 408 -8.30 -29.62 -5.66
N GLN A 409 -9.13 -30.18 -6.51
CA GLN A 409 -8.65 -30.93 -7.70
C GLN A 409 -7.81 -30.02 -8.62
N GLN A 410 -8.23 -28.77 -8.81
CA GLN A 410 -7.50 -27.78 -9.59
C GLN A 410 -6.12 -27.51 -8.98
N TRP A 411 -6.03 -27.33 -7.67
CA TRP A 411 -4.78 -27.20 -6.93
C TRP A 411 -3.83 -28.37 -7.21
N ARG A 412 -4.31 -29.60 -7.04
CA ARG A 412 -3.50 -30.79 -7.26
C ARG A 412 -3.04 -30.94 -8.71
N ALA A 413 -3.87 -30.52 -9.67
CA ALA A 413 -3.46 -30.46 -11.08
C ALA A 413 -2.32 -29.46 -11.32
N LEU A 414 -2.40 -28.23 -10.76
CA LEU A 414 -1.33 -27.24 -10.83
C LEU A 414 -0.02 -27.79 -10.24
N VAL A 415 -0.06 -28.39 -9.05
CA VAL A 415 1.11 -28.98 -8.39
C VAL A 415 1.71 -30.10 -9.26
N LYS A 416 0.89 -30.96 -9.87
CA LYS A 416 1.33 -32.07 -10.73
C LYS A 416 2.15 -31.58 -11.94
N TYR A 417 1.85 -30.39 -12.48
CA TYR A 417 2.55 -29.81 -13.63
C TYR A 417 3.68 -28.85 -13.26
N SER A 418 3.97 -28.68 -11.95
CA SER A 418 5.01 -27.80 -11.45
C SER A 418 6.27 -28.57 -11.02
N LYS A 419 7.33 -27.84 -10.63
CA LYS A 419 8.52 -28.43 -9.99
C LYS A 419 8.20 -29.16 -8.68
N TYR A 420 7.05 -28.84 -8.06
CA TYR A 420 6.63 -29.37 -6.76
C TYR A 420 5.96 -30.76 -6.84
N LYS A 421 5.81 -31.32 -8.03
CA LYS A 421 5.18 -32.65 -8.26
C LYS A 421 5.78 -33.80 -7.45
N ASN A 422 7.05 -33.68 -7.06
CA ASN A 422 7.75 -34.71 -6.30
C ASN A 422 7.55 -34.58 -4.77
N TRP A 423 6.83 -33.54 -4.31
CA TRP A 423 6.58 -33.31 -2.90
C TRP A 423 5.13 -33.68 -2.57
N PRO A 424 4.89 -34.83 -1.88
CA PRO A 424 3.54 -35.27 -1.53
C PRO A 424 2.80 -34.21 -0.70
N ASN A 425 1.53 -33.98 -1.04
CA ASN A 425 0.66 -33.02 -0.34
C ASN A 425 1.23 -31.59 -0.28
N PHE A 426 1.99 -31.17 -1.30
CA PHE A 426 2.55 -29.82 -1.36
C PHE A 426 1.46 -28.76 -1.16
N GLY A 427 1.70 -27.83 -0.19
CA GLY A 427 0.78 -26.76 0.16
C GLY A 427 -0.51 -27.20 0.86
N GLU A 428 -0.70 -28.48 1.19
CA GLU A 428 -1.90 -28.99 1.88
C GLU A 428 -1.70 -29.17 3.39
N ALA A 429 -0.55 -28.80 3.94
CA ALA A 429 -0.32 -28.79 5.39
C ALA A 429 -1.35 -27.91 6.11
N LYS A 430 -1.78 -28.31 7.30
CA LYS A 430 -2.74 -27.55 8.13
C LYS A 430 -2.12 -26.24 8.64
N GLU A 431 -0.85 -26.26 8.96
CA GLU A 431 -0.03 -25.14 9.41
C GLU A 431 1.42 -25.32 8.96
N GLY A 432 2.22 -24.29 9.00
CA GLY A 432 3.64 -24.38 8.66
C GLY A 432 4.38 -23.10 9.05
N LEU A 433 5.69 -23.13 8.92
CA LEU A 433 6.55 -22.00 9.22
C LEU A 433 6.47 -20.95 8.11
N ILE A 434 6.80 -19.70 8.44
CA ILE A 434 7.03 -18.62 7.50
C ILE A 434 8.53 -18.52 7.28
N LEU A 435 8.96 -18.35 6.03
CA LEU A 435 10.37 -18.35 5.62
C LEU A 435 10.67 -17.09 4.80
N LEU A 436 11.84 -16.49 5.05
CA LEU A 436 12.48 -15.53 4.16
C LEU A 436 13.68 -16.20 3.50
N GLN A 437 13.74 -16.11 2.15
CA GLN A 437 14.67 -16.87 1.36
C GLN A 437 16.01 -16.14 1.16
N ASP A 438 17.11 -16.88 1.32
CA ASP A 438 18.43 -16.57 0.82
C ASP A 438 18.62 -17.25 -0.55
N HIS A 439 18.54 -16.48 -1.63
CA HIS A 439 18.76 -16.97 -3.00
C HIS A 439 20.15 -16.58 -3.55
N GLY A 440 21.03 -16.03 -2.73
CA GLY A 440 22.33 -15.55 -3.14
C GLY A 440 22.35 -14.09 -3.65
N ASP A 441 21.23 -13.41 -3.63
CA ASP A 441 21.04 -12.02 -4.04
C ASP A 441 20.69 -11.13 -2.86
N GLU A 442 20.95 -9.82 -3.00
CA GLU A 442 20.68 -8.86 -1.93
C GLU A 442 19.23 -8.44 -1.90
N VAL A 443 18.57 -8.70 -0.74
CA VAL A 443 17.20 -8.29 -0.46
C VAL A 443 17.09 -7.81 0.98
N HIS A 444 16.30 -6.77 1.20
CA HIS A 444 16.06 -6.13 2.49
C HIS A 444 14.61 -6.28 2.90
N PHE A 445 14.36 -6.43 4.21
CA PHE A 445 13.05 -6.60 4.80
C PHE A 445 12.88 -5.68 6.00
N LYS A 446 11.66 -5.14 6.21
CA LYS A 446 11.24 -4.43 7.42
C LYS A 446 9.74 -4.58 7.63
N ASN A 447 9.21 -4.07 8.75
CA ASN A 447 7.77 -4.04 9.04
C ASN A 447 7.12 -5.43 8.98
N ILE A 448 7.86 -6.48 9.40
CA ILE A 448 7.36 -7.85 9.33
C ILE A 448 6.36 -8.05 10.48
N LYS A 449 5.08 -8.11 10.15
CA LYS A 449 3.97 -8.23 11.10
C LYS A 449 2.95 -9.26 10.67
N ILE A 450 2.27 -9.84 11.64
CA ILE A 450 1.28 -10.89 11.40
C ILE A 450 0.03 -10.66 12.25
N LYS A 451 -1.12 -11.03 11.69
CA LYS A 451 -2.39 -11.17 12.40
C LYS A 451 -2.87 -12.59 12.22
N GLU A 452 -3.00 -13.34 13.32
CA GLU A 452 -3.60 -14.66 13.28
C GLU A 452 -5.13 -14.52 13.13
N LEU A 453 -5.71 -15.30 12.23
CA LEU A 453 -7.16 -15.39 12.01
C LEU A 453 -7.71 -16.63 12.72
N ASN A 454 -8.96 -16.53 13.19
CA ASN A 454 -9.63 -17.61 13.94
C ASN A 454 -9.99 -18.82 13.05
#